data_09cb1b6a00cf8e6ca6766244ec6015a9
#
_entry.id   09cb1b6a00cf8e6ca6766244ec6015a9
#
_cell.length_a   1.000
_cell.length_b   1.000
_cell.length_c   1.000
_cell.angle_alpha   90.00
_cell.angle_beta   90.00
_cell.angle_gamma   90.00
#
_symmetry.space_group_name_H-M   'P 1'
#
loop_
_entity.id
_entity.type
_entity.pdbx_description
1 polymer ?
#
loop_
_entity_poly.entity_id
_entity_poly.type
_entity_poly.pdbx_seq_one_letter_code
_entity_poly.pdbx_strand_id
1 'polypeptide(L)'
;METDNSNQKNKISIGLIINNNELSKNPIFPPEIKEEILESPYYLLIFISREDVVKISCFPTKNKNIKKILVKLKEFSPDLVKGISNVLNDLNLSKQILHTTGLCYEMEKCFYETYLIGDMIDAGELTINTITEKFMAVANVLDVQIEDIPTL
;
A
#
# COMPACT_ATOMS: atom_id res chain seq x y z
N MET A 1 22.10 -24.25 -2.30
CA MET A 1 20.78 -24.08 -1.69
C MET A 1 20.17 -22.81 -2.27
N GLU A 2 19.41 -22.95 -3.33
CA GLU A 2 18.66 -21.83 -3.85
C GLU A 2 17.50 -21.56 -2.88
N THR A 3 17.63 -20.56 -2.07
CA THR A 3 16.48 -20.05 -1.31
C THR A 3 15.48 -19.56 -2.34
N ASP A 4 14.34 -20.18 -2.35
CA ASP A 4 13.24 -19.80 -3.22
C ASP A 4 12.84 -18.34 -2.94
N ASN A 5 13.40 -17.42 -3.72
CA ASN A 5 13.09 -16.00 -3.68
C ASN A 5 11.69 -15.68 -4.28
N SER A 6 10.92 -16.71 -4.63
CA SER A 6 9.62 -16.53 -5.27
C SER A 6 8.62 -15.79 -4.36
N ASN A 7 8.72 -15.96 -3.04
CA ASN A 7 7.82 -15.28 -2.08
C ASN A 7 8.13 -13.80 -1.90
N GLN A 8 9.35 -13.34 -2.18
CA GLN A 8 9.72 -11.93 -2.05
C GLN A 8 9.20 -11.05 -3.19
N LYS A 9 8.78 -11.66 -4.31
CA LYS A 9 8.35 -10.96 -5.52
C LYS A 9 6.83 -10.94 -5.73
N ASN A 10 6.05 -11.23 -4.69
CA ASN A 10 4.59 -11.23 -4.78
C ASN A 10 3.95 -9.91 -4.32
N LYS A 11 4.77 -8.94 -3.96
CA LYS A 11 4.36 -7.60 -3.53
C LYS A 11 5.49 -6.61 -3.74
N ILE A 12 5.14 -5.33 -3.78
CA ILE A 12 6.11 -4.24 -3.92
C ILE A 12 6.68 -3.84 -2.57
N SER A 13 5.84 -3.72 -1.56
CA SER A 13 6.17 -3.07 -0.30
C SER A 13 5.61 -3.79 0.91
N ILE A 14 6.17 -3.45 2.07
CA ILE A 14 5.66 -3.86 3.37
C ILE A 14 5.31 -2.60 4.16
N GLY A 15 4.10 -2.56 4.70
CA GLY A 15 3.65 -1.45 5.55
C GLY A 15 3.70 -1.79 7.03
N LEU A 16 3.96 -0.78 7.84
CA LEU A 16 3.95 -0.87 9.30
C LEU A 16 3.45 0.45 9.88
N ILE A 17 2.59 0.37 10.87
CA ILE A 17 2.09 1.56 11.57
C ILE A 17 2.83 1.69 12.90
N ILE A 18 3.35 2.88 13.18
CA ILE A 18 3.95 3.22 14.47
C ILE A 18 3.23 4.43 15.05
N ASN A 19 3.24 4.55 16.39
CA ASN A 19 2.73 5.76 17.05
C ASN A 19 3.82 6.84 17.12
N ASN A 20 3.40 8.05 17.51
CA ASN A 20 4.30 9.18 17.65
C ASN A 20 5.46 8.90 18.61
N ASN A 21 5.20 8.23 19.70
CA ASN A 21 6.20 7.90 20.72
C ASN A 21 7.29 6.96 20.16
N GLU A 22 6.89 5.97 19.37
CA GLU A 22 7.81 5.06 18.70
C GLU A 22 8.70 5.79 17.70
N LEU A 23 8.13 6.72 16.91
CA LEU A 23 8.92 7.54 16.00
C LEU A 23 9.96 8.38 16.74
N SER A 24 9.56 9.03 17.83
CA SER A 24 10.41 9.90 18.63
C SER A 24 11.62 9.19 19.22
N LYS A 25 11.44 7.91 19.56
CA LYS A 25 12.50 7.07 20.15
C LYS A 25 13.35 6.34 19.13
N ASN A 26 12.93 6.31 17.86
CA ASN A 26 13.60 5.51 16.85
C ASN A 26 14.91 6.18 16.41
N PRO A 27 16.08 5.50 16.57
CA PRO A 27 17.37 6.08 16.22
C PRO A 27 17.62 6.16 14.70
N ILE A 28 16.82 5.47 13.88
CA ILE A 28 16.95 5.52 12.41
C ILE A 28 16.59 6.91 11.87
N PHE A 29 15.68 7.63 12.55
CA PHE A 29 15.29 8.98 12.13
C PHE A 29 16.21 10.02 12.78
N PRO A 30 17.04 10.71 11.99
CA PRO A 30 17.88 11.78 12.53
C PRO A 30 17.04 12.90 13.18
N PRO A 31 17.57 13.59 14.21
CA PRO A 31 16.84 14.68 14.86
C PRO A 31 16.33 15.76 13.90
N GLU A 32 17.14 16.12 12.90
CA GLU A 32 16.75 17.12 11.90
C GLU A 32 15.51 16.68 11.11
N ILE A 33 15.41 15.38 10.78
CA ILE A 33 14.25 14.84 10.07
C ILE A 33 13.03 14.79 10.99
N LYS A 34 13.22 14.41 12.26
CA LYS A 34 12.12 14.40 13.24
C LYS A 34 11.47 15.77 13.42
N GLU A 35 12.27 16.83 13.34
CA GLU A 35 11.76 18.21 13.44
C GLU A 35 10.94 18.62 12.21
N GLU A 36 11.22 18.06 11.03
CA GLU A 36 10.52 18.35 9.79
C GLU A 36 9.25 17.52 9.59
N ILE A 37 9.17 16.35 10.20
CA ILE A 37 7.99 15.49 10.09
C ILE A 37 6.82 16.14 10.82
N LEU A 38 5.67 16.23 10.12
CA LEU A 38 4.44 16.72 10.72
C LEU A 38 4.05 15.87 11.93
N GLU A 39 3.81 16.52 13.08
CA GLU A 39 3.35 15.82 14.27
C GLU A 39 1.99 15.16 14.00
N SER A 40 1.89 13.88 14.34
CA SER A 40 0.69 13.07 14.12
C SER A 40 0.62 11.95 15.16
N PRO A 41 -0.57 11.46 15.51
CA PRO A 41 -0.68 10.34 16.45
C PRO A 41 -0.05 9.05 15.92
N TYR A 42 -0.08 8.83 14.62
CA TYR A 42 0.47 7.63 13.97
C TYR A 42 1.22 7.98 12.72
N TYR A 43 2.08 7.06 12.29
CA TYR A 43 2.81 7.15 11.02
C TYR A 43 2.74 5.81 10.31
N LEU A 44 2.44 5.85 9.03
CA LEU A 44 2.55 4.70 8.14
C LEU A 44 3.97 4.68 7.57
N LEU A 45 4.71 3.62 7.88
CA LEU A 45 6.01 3.35 7.26
C LEU A 45 5.82 2.38 6.12
N ILE A 46 6.35 2.70 4.96
CA ILE A 46 6.32 1.84 3.78
C ILE A 46 7.75 1.51 3.39
N PHE A 47 8.08 0.22 3.43
CA PHE A 47 9.40 -0.31 3.10
C PHE A 47 9.37 -0.92 1.70
N ILE A 48 10.19 -0.40 0.81
CA ILE A 48 10.35 -0.95 -0.54
C ILE A 48 11.78 -1.44 -0.69
N SER A 49 11.95 -2.75 -0.88
CA SER A 49 13.23 -3.37 -1.14
C SER A 49 13.35 -3.69 -2.63
N ARG A 50 14.35 -3.13 -3.28
CA ARG A 50 14.63 -3.38 -4.69
C ARG A 50 16.13 -3.43 -4.91
N GLU A 51 16.60 -4.55 -5.50
CA GLU A 51 18.03 -4.81 -5.65
C GLU A 51 18.73 -4.76 -4.29
N ASP A 52 19.72 -3.91 -4.12
CA ASP A 52 20.49 -3.77 -2.90
C ASP A 52 20.03 -2.58 -2.02
N VAL A 53 18.89 -1.97 -2.36
CA VAL A 53 18.43 -0.75 -1.70
C VAL A 53 17.08 -0.99 -1.02
N VAL A 54 16.97 -0.55 0.23
CA VAL A 54 15.70 -0.43 0.94
C VAL A 54 15.34 1.04 1.07
N LYS A 55 14.18 1.42 0.57
CA LYS A 55 13.62 2.77 0.74
C LYS A 55 12.54 2.73 1.78
N ILE A 56 12.53 3.73 2.66
CA ILE A 56 11.52 3.87 3.70
C ILE A 56 10.80 5.20 3.46
N SER A 57 9.48 5.13 3.33
CA SER A 57 8.62 6.31 3.28
C SER A 57 7.83 6.39 4.59
N CYS A 58 7.68 7.60 5.12
CA CYS A 58 6.98 7.84 6.37
C CYS A 58 5.84 8.85 6.14
N PHE A 59 4.62 8.41 6.36
CA PHE A 59 3.42 9.22 6.14
C PHE A 59 2.71 9.48 7.48
N PRO A 60 2.50 10.75 7.88
CA PRO A 60 1.70 11.02 9.07
C PRO A 60 0.24 10.63 8.81
N THR A 61 -0.39 10.04 9.81
CA THR A 61 -1.80 9.66 9.73
C THR A 61 -2.49 9.81 11.09
N LYS A 62 -3.72 10.26 11.06
CA LYS A 62 -4.56 10.37 12.27
C LYS A 62 -5.19 9.05 12.67
N ASN A 63 -5.19 8.08 11.77
CA ASN A 63 -5.89 6.83 11.94
C ASN A 63 -4.91 5.66 11.80
N LYS A 64 -5.02 4.68 12.68
CA LYS A 64 -4.23 3.44 12.61
C LYS A 64 -4.92 2.32 11.83
N ASN A 65 -6.15 2.53 11.40
CA ASN A 65 -6.88 1.57 10.57
C ASN A 65 -6.50 1.78 9.10
N ILE A 66 -5.44 1.10 8.68
CA ILE A 66 -4.90 1.21 7.33
C ILE A 66 -4.94 -0.16 6.67
N LYS A 67 -5.40 -0.19 5.43
CA LYS A 67 -5.41 -1.38 4.60
C LYS A 67 -4.59 -1.15 3.34
N LYS A 68 -4.06 -2.23 2.81
CA LYS A 68 -3.41 -2.24 1.51
C LYS A 68 -4.23 -3.06 0.53
N ILE A 69 -4.50 -2.49 -0.64
CA ILE A 69 -5.05 -3.21 -1.78
C ILE A 69 -3.88 -3.54 -2.70
N LEU A 70 -3.61 -4.82 -2.88
CA LEU A 70 -2.58 -5.33 -3.78
C LEU A 70 -3.26 -5.92 -5.01
N VAL A 71 -2.99 -5.32 -6.16
CA VAL A 71 -3.53 -5.75 -7.45
C VAL A 71 -2.42 -6.33 -8.29
N LYS A 72 -2.54 -7.60 -8.65
CA LYS A 72 -1.62 -8.25 -9.58
C LYS A 72 -2.11 -8.03 -11.01
N LEU A 73 -1.20 -7.59 -11.86
CA LEU A 73 -1.50 -7.15 -13.23
C LEU A 73 -0.74 -8.00 -14.24
N LYS A 74 -1.35 -8.20 -15.40
CA LYS A 74 -0.67 -8.83 -16.53
C LYS A 74 0.40 -7.92 -17.11
N GLU A 75 0.10 -6.62 -17.18
CA GLU A 75 1.00 -5.60 -17.72
C GLU A 75 0.57 -4.22 -17.20
N PHE A 76 1.40 -3.22 -17.39
CA PHE A 76 0.99 -1.82 -17.21
C PHE A 76 0.63 -1.19 -18.55
N SER A 77 -0.54 -0.54 -18.59
CA SER A 77 -0.98 0.27 -19.72
C SER A 77 -1.73 1.51 -19.19
N PRO A 78 -1.81 2.59 -19.97
CA PRO A 78 -2.60 3.75 -19.57
C PRO A 78 -4.07 3.42 -19.30
N ASP A 79 -4.65 2.53 -20.09
CA ASP A 79 -6.05 2.10 -19.92
C ASP A 79 -6.26 1.34 -18.62
N LEU A 80 -5.31 0.49 -18.25
CA LEU A 80 -5.35 -0.24 -17.00
C LEU A 80 -5.30 0.69 -15.79
N VAL A 81 -4.35 1.63 -15.78
CA VAL A 81 -4.21 2.62 -14.70
C VAL A 81 -5.48 3.46 -14.58
N LYS A 82 -6.06 3.87 -15.70
CA LYS A 82 -7.33 4.58 -15.73
C LYS A 82 -8.47 3.73 -15.17
N GLY A 83 -8.53 2.45 -15.55
CA GLY A 83 -9.53 1.51 -15.03
C GLY A 83 -9.45 1.35 -13.52
N ILE A 84 -8.25 1.23 -12.97
CA ILE A 84 -8.03 1.16 -11.53
C ILE A 84 -8.47 2.45 -10.84
N SER A 85 -8.11 3.61 -11.40
CA SER A 85 -8.52 4.91 -10.87
C SER A 85 -10.03 5.07 -10.88
N ASN A 86 -10.70 4.62 -11.92
CA ASN A 86 -12.16 4.65 -12.02
C ASN A 86 -12.82 3.79 -10.93
N VAL A 87 -12.28 2.61 -10.65
CA VAL A 87 -12.78 1.75 -9.57
C VAL A 87 -12.65 2.45 -8.22
N LEU A 88 -11.49 3.04 -7.93
CA LEU A 88 -11.27 3.77 -6.68
C LEU A 88 -12.24 4.95 -6.52
N ASN A 89 -12.49 5.67 -7.61
CA ASN A 89 -13.47 6.78 -7.62
C ASN A 89 -14.90 6.28 -7.42
N ASP A 90 -15.30 5.23 -8.12
CA ASP A 90 -16.65 4.66 -8.03
C ASP A 90 -16.94 4.12 -6.63
N LEU A 91 -15.93 3.58 -5.96
CA LEU A 91 -16.03 3.09 -4.58
C LEU A 91 -15.88 4.20 -3.52
N ASN A 92 -15.69 5.46 -3.93
CA ASN A 92 -15.42 6.59 -3.03
C ASN A 92 -14.17 6.42 -2.16
N LEU A 93 -13.19 5.66 -2.64
CA LEU A 93 -11.94 5.38 -1.92
C LEU A 93 -10.83 6.39 -2.23
N SER A 94 -10.96 7.19 -3.28
CA SER A 94 -9.90 8.09 -3.75
C SER A 94 -9.42 9.07 -2.67
N LYS A 95 -10.34 9.56 -1.82
CA LYS A 95 -10.02 10.50 -0.74
C LYS A 95 -9.38 9.82 0.48
N GLN A 96 -9.42 8.50 0.54
CA GLN A 96 -8.86 7.71 1.63
C GLN A 96 -7.43 7.24 1.36
N ILE A 97 -6.92 7.46 0.16
CA ILE A 97 -5.62 6.97 -0.27
C ILE A 97 -4.50 7.77 0.40
N LEU A 98 -3.56 7.05 1.00
CA LEU A 98 -2.35 7.60 1.60
C LEU A 98 -1.17 7.52 0.63
N HIS A 99 -1.03 6.42 -0.09
CA HIS A 99 0.08 6.17 -1.00
C HIS A 99 -0.29 5.12 -2.04
N THR A 100 0.24 5.29 -3.23
CA THR A 100 0.06 4.36 -4.35
C THR A 100 1.39 4.11 -5.04
N THR A 101 1.67 2.86 -5.40
CA THR A 101 2.87 2.47 -6.14
C THR A 101 2.51 1.43 -7.20
N GLY A 102 3.10 1.57 -8.38
CA GLY A 102 3.04 0.55 -9.43
C GLY A 102 4.47 0.14 -9.84
N LEU A 103 4.70 -1.14 -10.00
CA LEU A 103 6.01 -1.67 -10.34
C LEU A 103 5.91 -3.02 -11.05
N CYS A 104 6.75 -3.21 -12.07
CA CYS A 104 6.97 -4.52 -12.68
C CYS A 104 8.39 -4.99 -12.35
N TYR A 105 8.51 -6.21 -11.81
CA TYR A 105 9.82 -6.83 -11.55
C TYR A 105 10.38 -7.51 -12.79
N GLU A 106 9.49 -8.14 -13.53
CA GLU A 106 9.77 -8.81 -14.80
C GLU A 106 8.62 -8.52 -15.75
N MET A 107 8.72 -8.91 -17.01
CA MET A 107 7.69 -8.61 -18.02
C MET A 107 6.28 -9.10 -17.65
N GLU A 108 6.16 -10.07 -16.74
CA GLU A 108 4.89 -10.69 -16.36
C GLU A 108 4.53 -10.51 -14.88
N LYS A 109 5.37 -9.83 -14.09
CA LYS A 109 5.15 -9.63 -12.65
C LYS A 109 4.98 -8.16 -12.34
N CYS A 110 3.81 -7.66 -12.68
CA CYS A 110 3.41 -6.28 -12.42
C CYS A 110 2.41 -6.21 -11.27
N PHE A 111 2.61 -5.23 -10.40
CA PHE A 111 1.77 -5.01 -9.23
C PHE A 111 1.41 -3.53 -9.10
N TYR A 112 0.22 -3.30 -8.59
CA TYR A 112 -0.25 -2.00 -8.16
C TYR A 112 -0.66 -2.12 -6.70
N GLU A 113 -0.11 -1.26 -5.84
CA GLU A 113 -0.43 -1.25 -4.42
C GLU A 113 -0.94 0.11 -4.01
N THR A 114 -2.03 0.14 -3.27
CA THR A 114 -2.53 1.36 -2.66
C THR A 114 -2.80 1.15 -1.17
N TYR A 115 -2.30 2.07 -0.36
CA TYR A 115 -2.54 2.14 1.08
C TYR A 115 -3.61 3.16 1.34
N LEU A 116 -4.62 2.79 2.10
CA LEU A 116 -5.76 3.66 2.36
C LEU A 116 -6.32 3.47 3.77
N ILE A 117 -7.07 4.47 4.22
CA ILE A 117 -7.83 4.38 5.46
C ILE A 117 -8.97 3.38 5.27
N GLY A 118 -9.06 2.41 6.17
CA GLY A 118 -9.96 1.26 6.05
C GLY A 118 -11.32 1.40 6.73
N ASP A 119 -11.68 2.58 7.23
CA ASP A 119 -12.89 2.76 8.05
C ASP A 119 -14.17 2.39 7.33
N MET A 120 -14.31 2.71 6.06
CA MET A 120 -15.49 2.36 5.25
C MET A 120 -15.65 0.84 5.10
N ILE A 121 -14.55 0.12 5.04
CA ILE A 121 -14.55 -1.33 4.90
C ILE A 121 -14.95 -1.97 6.23
N ASP A 122 -14.37 -1.53 7.33
CA ASP A 122 -14.66 -2.07 8.67
C ASP A 122 -16.07 -1.71 9.15
N ALA A 123 -16.60 -0.56 8.75
CA ALA A 123 -17.98 -0.14 9.05
C ALA A 123 -19.03 -0.93 8.25
N GLY A 124 -18.61 -1.77 7.29
CA GLY A 124 -19.51 -2.54 6.44
C GLY A 124 -20.16 -1.76 5.31
N GLU A 125 -19.80 -0.48 5.13
CA GLU A 125 -20.29 0.35 4.02
C GLU A 125 -19.78 -0.18 2.67
N LEU A 126 -18.61 -0.82 2.71
CA LEU A 126 -17.96 -1.37 1.54
C LEU A 126 -17.33 -2.71 1.91
N THR A 127 -17.77 -3.79 1.27
CA THR A 127 -17.25 -5.13 1.57
C THR A 127 -15.99 -5.43 0.76
N ILE A 128 -15.13 -6.30 1.31
CA ILE A 128 -13.94 -6.80 0.63
C ILE A 128 -14.34 -7.48 -0.69
N ASN A 129 -15.43 -8.24 -0.71
CA ASN A 129 -15.92 -8.90 -1.91
C ASN A 129 -16.30 -7.90 -3.00
N THR A 130 -16.98 -6.81 -2.66
CA THR A 130 -17.35 -5.76 -3.62
C THR A 130 -16.12 -5.10 -4.21
N ILE A 131 -15.12 -4.78 -3.38
CA ILE A 131 -13.85 -4.19 -3.84
C ILE A 131 -13.16 -5.16 -4.80
N THR A 132 -13.03 -6.41 -4.40
CA THR A 132 -12.37 -7.45 -5.20
C THR A 132 -13.06 -7.63 -6.56
N GLU A 133 -14.38 -7.73 -6.58
CA GLU A 133 -15.17 -7.87 -7.82
C GLU A 133 -14.97 -6.68 -8.76
N LYS A 134 -14.98 -5.48 -8.23
CA LYS A 134 -14.80 -4.25 -9.02
C LYS A 134 -13.40 -4.18 -9.66
N PHE A 135 -12.36 -4.51 -8.91
CA PHE A 135 -11.00 -4.54 -9.47
C PHE A 135 -10.82 -5.69 -10.46
N MET A 136 -11.37 -6.87 -10.17
CA MET A 136 -11.29 -8.02 -11.08
C MET A 136 -12.03 -7.79 -12.39
N ALA A 137 -13.00 -6.89 -12.43
CA ALA A 137 -13.69 -6.50 -13.66
C ALA A 137 -12.84 -5.62 -14.59
N VAL A 138 -11.75 -5.07 -14.11
CA VAL A 138 -10.81 -4.30 -14.94
C VAL A 138 -10.00 -5.27 -15.79
N ALA A 139 -9.92 -5.02 -17.09
CA ALA A 139 -9.15 -5.88 -18.01
C ALA A 139 -7.68 -5.94 -17.60
N ASN A 140 -7.08 -7.13 -17.67
CA ASN A 140 -5.67 -7.43 -17.31
C ASN A 140 -5.36 -7.41 -15.82
N VAL A 141 -6.36 -7.30 -14.96
CA VAL A 141 -6.20 -7.59 -13.53
C VAL A 141 -6.27 -9.10 -13.32
N LEU A 142 -5.24 -9.67 -12.69
CA LEU A 142 -5.10 -11.11 -12.49
C LEU A 142 -5.55 -11.56 -11.10
N ASP A 143 -5.28 -10.75 -10.08
CA ASP A 143 -5.63 -11.06 -8.70
C ASP A 143 -5.71 -9.78 -7.86
N VAL A 144 -6.50 -9.84 -6.79
CA VAL A 144 -6.67 -8.74 -5.83
C VAL A 144 -6.61 -9.30 -4.42
N GLN A 145 -5.76 -8.69 -3.59
CA GLN A 145 -5.66 -9.02 -2.17
C GLN A 145 -5.82 -7.75 -1.34
N ILE A 146 -6.50 -7.86 -0.21
CA ILE A 146 -6.66 -6.76 0.74
C ILE A 146 -6.06 -7.20 2.06
N GLU A 147 -5.09 -6.44 2.56
CA GLU A 147 -4.36 -6.73 3.78
C GLU A 147 -4.60 -5.64 4.82
N ASP A 148 -4.72 -6.04 6.08
CA ASP A 148 -4.61 -5.12 7.19
C ASP A 148 -3.14 -4.80 7.45
N ILE A 149 -2.82 -3.53 7.68
CA ILE A 149 -1.45 -3.12 8.01
C ILE A 149 -1.28 -3.21 9.53
N PRO A 150 -0.26 -3.96 10.00
CA PRO A 150 -0.05 -4.12 11.44
C PRO A 150 0.44 -2.85 12.10
N THR A 151 0.04 -2.67 13.36
CA THR A 151 0.54 -1.62 14.25
C THR A 151 1.56 -2.23 15.19
N LEU A 152 2.73 -1.60 15.26
CA LEU A 152 3.79 -1.99 16.18
C LEU A 152 3.36 -1.72 17.65
#